data_f7e4c15cb0d7669e5983c34ee1b1a733
#
_entry.id   f7e4c15cb0d7669e5983c34ee1b1a733
#
_cell.length_a   1.000
_cell.length_b   1.000
_cell.length_c   1.000
_cell.angle_alpha   90.00
_cell.angle_beta   90.00
_cell.angle_gamma   90.00
#
_symmetry.space_group_name_H-M   'P 1'
#
loop_
_entity.id
_entity.type
_entity.pdbx_description
1 polymer ?
#
loop_
_entity_poly.entity_id
_entity_poly.type
_entity_poly.pdbx_seq_one_letter_code
_entity_poly.pdbx_strand_id
1 'polypeptide(L)'
;MQINRFRSSVFAAVVLALMTTMSVARANVVSFGFNIVINGDTPSGTRPWLIATFEDITAGDVRMTLTNNMSASVFVDSLVFNSILSGPLNFSNNTPGTSTASITKSATQTLDGGANIKAGLFNIAFQYPVSNAGGFRFSGGEVSQWEITGTGLTASNFLKVSLANANMFGGPYYMAAHVQGIPALGGGTTGGSIGAEPRLPPAAFAAFASTAAIAAIPKPEIYAALLAGLGLLGFVASRRKQQSA
;
A
#
# COMPACT_ATOMS: atom_id res chain seq x y z
N MET A 1 -55.79 3.65 -27.66
CA MET A 1 -55.25 3.27 -26.32
C MET A 1 -53.94 2.48 -26.43
N GLN A 2 -52.93 2.96 -27.17
CA GLN A 2 -51.62 2.28 -27.37
C GLN A 2 -50.37 3.11 -26.99
N ILE A 3 -50.54 4.39 -26.70
CA ILE A 3 -49.36 5.30 -26.51
C ILE A 3 -48.70 5.14 -25.11
N ASN A 4 -49.44 4.65 -24.10
CA ASN A 4 -48.89 4.55 -22.74
C ASN A 4 -47.97 3.33 -22.48
N ARG A 5 -48.03 2.29 -23.31
CA ARG A 5 -47.18 1.11 -23.14
C ARG A 5 -45.77 1.33 -23.62
N PHE A 6 -45.53 2.19 -24.64
CA PHE A 6 -44.24 2.48 -25.19
C PHE A 6 -43.36 3.33 -24.24
N ARG A 7 -43.98 4.28 -23.52
CA ARG A 7 -43.26 5.15 -22.59
C ARG A 7 -42.72 4.42 -21.35
N SER A 8 -43.47 3.41 -20.87
CA SER A 8 -43.06 2.61 -19.71
C SER A 8 -41.87 1.68 -20.01
N SER A 9 -41.78 1.15 -21.24
CA SER A 9 -40.74 0.23 -21.64
C SER A 9 -39.37 0.94 -21.86
N VAL A 10 -39.42 2.19 -22.39
CA VAL A 10 -38.22 3.00 -22.60
C VAL A 10 -37.62 3.45 -21.25
N PHE A 11 -38.48 3.81 -20.28
CA PHE A 11 -38.03 4.21 -18.95
C PHE A 11 -37.39 3.05 -18.18
N ALA A 12 -37.92 1.85 -18.26
CA ALA A 12 -37.35 0.66 -17.62
C ALA A 12 -36.00 0.26 -18.24
N ALA A 13 -35.85 0.40 -19.57
CA ALA A 13 -34.59 0.11 -20.26
C ALA A 13 -33.48 1.11 -19.92
N VAL A 14 -33.82 2.40 -19.77
CA VAL A 14 -32.82 3.44 -19.38
C VAL A 14 -32.37 3.26 -17.94
N VAL A 15 -33.24 2.91 -17.00
CA VAL A 15 -32.87 2.64 -15.61
C VAL A 15 -32.03 1.38 -15.50
N LEU A 16 -32.32 0.33 -16.28
CA LEU A 16 -31.53 -0.89 -16.29
C LEU A 16 -30.13 -0.66 -16.91
N ALA A 17 -30.02 0.16 -17.95
CA ALA A 17 -28.74 0.52 -18.58
C ALA A 17 -27.84 1.38 -17.66
N LEU A 18 -28.40 2.24 -16.80
CA LEU A 18 -27.64 3.00 -15.80
C LEU A 18 -27.09 2.12 -14.66
N MET A 19 -27.72 0.99 -14.36
CA MET A 19 -27.26 0.10 -13.29
C MET A 19 -26.10 -0.81 -13.70
N THR A 20 -25.85 -1.00 -15.00
CA THR A 20 -24.81 -1.92 -15.48
C THR A 20 -23.41 -1.31 -15.55
N THR A 21 -23.24 -0.02 -15.28
CA THR A 21 -21.93 0.67 -15.40
C THR A 21 -21.20 0.92 -14.07
N MET A 22 -21.70 0.42 -12.95
CA MET A 22 -20.95 0.50 -11.69
C MET A 22 -19.86 -0.56 -11.66
N SER A 23 -18.77 -0.30 -12.36
CA SER A 23 -17.50 -1.02 -12.14
C SER A 23 -17.07 -0.77 -10.70
N VAL A 24 -17.08 -1.79 -9.86
CA VAL A 24 -16.44 -1.72 -8.55
C VAL A 24 -14.93 -1.62 -8.84
N ALA A 25 -14.41 -0.40 -8.77
CA ALA A 25 -12.97 -0.21 -8.83
C ALA A 25 -12.37 -0.96 -7.63
N ARG A 26 -11.70 -2.08 -7.88
CA ARG A 26 -10.92 -2.76 -6.86
C ARG A 26 -9.69 -1.91 -6.59
N ALA A 27 -9.41 -1.64 -5.31
CA ALA A 27 -8.14 -1.06 -4.91
C ALA A 27 -7.03 -2.01 -5.39
N ASN A 28 -6.06 -1.48 -6.14
CA ASN A 28 -4.88 -2.26 -6.50
C ASN A 28 -3.96 -2.29 -5.28
N VAL A 29 -3.49 -3.48 -4.90
CA VAL A 29 -2.61 -3.70 -3.75
C VAL A 29 -1.35 -4.39 -4.23
N VAL A 30 -0.20 -3.81 -3.86
CA VAL A 30 1.12 -4.37 -4.11
C VAL A 30 1.83 -4.56 -2.78
N SER A 31 2.39 -5.75 -2.54
CA SER A 31 3.10 -6.05 -1.29
C SER A 31 4.50 -6.60 -1.55
N PHE A 32 5.44 -6.20 -0.69
CA PHE A 32 6.84 -6.60 -0.73
C PHE A 32 7.25 -7.18 0.62
N GLY A 33 7.71 -8.42 0.64
CA GLY A 33 8.23 -9.08 1.84
C GLY A 33 9.75 -9.09 1.86
N PHE A 34 10.37 -8.60 2.92
CA PHE A 34 11.82 -8.58 3.12
C PHE A 34 12.27 -9.91 3.70
N ASN A 35 12.74 -10.80 2.85
CA ASN A 35 13.11 -12.17 3.19
C ASN A 35 14.61 -12.45 3.03
N ILE A 36 15.37 -11.52 2.43
CA ILE A 36 16.78 -11.70 2.07
C ILE A 36 17.65 -10.83 2.96
N VAL A 37 18.70 -11.38 3.50
CA VAL A 37 19.82 -10.61 4.08
C VAL A 37 20.74 -10.22 2.93
N ILE A 38 20.94 -8.93 2.72
CA ILE A 38 21.81 -8.39 1.69
C ILE A 38 23.26 -8.39 2.20
N ASN A 39 23.46 -7.85 3.41
CA ASN A 39 24.74 -7.84 4.12
C ASN A 39 24.55 -7.67 5.63
N GLY A 40 25.59 -7.91 6.40
CA GLY A 40 25.55 -7.83 7.86
C GLY A 40 24.86 -9.00 8.52
N ASP A 41 24.36 -8.80 9.73
CA ASP A 41 23.76 -9.87 10.53
C ASP A 41 22.29 -10.08 10.21
N THR A 42 21.82 -11.31 10.45
CA THR A 42 20.42 -11.70 10.26
C THR A 42 19.56 -11.14 11.39
N PRO A 43 18.50 -10.36 11.09
CA PRO A 43 17.58 -9.90 12.11
C PRO A 43 16.87 -11.06 12.83
N SER A 44 16.64 -10.91 14.11
CA SER A 44 15.76 -11.78 14.88
C SER A 44 14.30 -11.41 14.65
N GLY A 45 13.40 -12.40 14.73
CA GLY A 45 11.97 -12.23 14.48
C GLY A 45 11.45 -13.16 13.38
N THR A 46 10.26 -12.88 12.89
CA THR A 46 9.56 -13.74 11.91
C THR A 46 9.72 -13.21 10.49
N ARG A 47 10.10 -14.08 9.55
CA ARG A 47 10.11 -13.73 8.11
C ARG A 47 8.70 -13.73 7.51
N PRO A 48 8.38 -12.79 6.62
CA PRO A 48 9.19 -11.63 6.22
C PRO A 48 9.41 -10.68 7.41
N TRP A 49 10.66 -10.26 7.63
CA TRP A 49 11.02 -9.37 8.74
C TRP A 49 10.35 -8.01 8.66
N LEU A 50 10.16 -7.52 7.44
CA LEU A 50 9.42 -6.30 7.14
C LEU A 50 8.48 -6.60 5.98
N ILE A 51 7.26 -6.06 6.03
CA ILE A 51 6.30 -6.11 4.93
C ILE A 51 5.94 -4.68 4.57
N ALA A 52 6.09 -4.32 3.31
CA ALA A 52 5.60 -3.06 2.76
C ALA A 52 4.40 -3.35 1.85
N THR A 53 3.26 -2.72 2.13
CA THR A 53 2.05 -2.83 1.32
C THR A 53 1.67 -1.45 0.80
N PHE A 54 1.44 -1.34 -0.50
CA PHE A 54 0.94 -0.14 -1.17
C PHE A 54 -0.48 -0.44 -1.66
N GLU A 55 -1.42 0.42 -1.33
CA GLU A 55 -2.85 0.27 -1.65
C GLU A 55 -3.37 1.55 -2.28
N ASP A 56 -4.03 1.44 -3.44
CA ASP A 56 -4.73 2.57 -4.05
C ASP A 56 -5.94 2.96 -3.20
N ILE A 57 -5.97 4.20 -2.69
CA ILE A 57 -7.08 4.73 -1.89
C ILE A 57 -8.05 5.51 -2.78
N THR A 58 -7.51 6.46 -3.52
CA THR A 58 -8.22 7.23 -4.54
C THR A 58 -7.27 7.48 -5.72
N ALA A 59 -7.78 8.10 -6.79
CA ALA A 59 -6.93 8.46 -7.92
C ALA A 59 -5.82 9.42 -7.50
N GLY A 60 -4.57 9.00 -7.65
CA GLY A 60 -3.38 9.77 -7.26
C GLY A 60 -3.02 9.69 -5.77
N ASP A 61 -3.67 8.81 -5.01
CA ASP A 61 -3.44 8.62 -3.57
C ASP A 61 -3.22 7.15 -3.24
N VAL A 62 -2.07 6.83 -2.64
CA VAL A 62 -1.64 5.49 -2.27
C VAL A 62 -1.29 5.46 -0.79
N ARG A 63 -1.84 4.52 -0.05
CA ARG A 63 -1.42 4.20 1.32
C ARG A 63 -0.27 3.21 1.30
N MET A 64 0.83 3.58 1.95
CA MET A 64 1.91 2.66 2.26
C MET A 64 1.80 2.24 3.72
N THR A 65 1.76 0.94 3.97
CA THR A 65 1.79 0.35 5.31
C THR A 65 3.04 -0.51 5.43
N LEU A 66 3.86 -0.24 6.46
CA LEU A 66 5.04 -1.01 6.81
C LEU A 66 4.74 -1.76 8.10
N THR A 67 4.86 -3.09 8.07
CA THR A 67 4.71 -3.96 9.24
C THR A 67 6.07 -4.54 9.61
N ASN A 68 6.54 -4.27 10.82
CA ASN A 68 7.84 -4.73 11.31
C ASN A 68 7.65 -5.99 12.17
N ASN A 69 8.00 -7.17 11.61
CA ASN A 69 7.89 -8.48 12.26
C ASN A 69 9.19 -8.92 12.97
N MET A 70 10.16 -8.01 13.10
CA MET A 70 11.40 -8.27 13.83
C MET A 70 11.15 -8.28 15.34
N SER A 71 12.13 -8.74 16.11
CA SER A 71 12.08 -8.65 17.57
C SER A 71 12.13 -7.20 18.04
N ALA A 72 11.56 -6.89 19.21
CA ALA A 72 11.38 -5.52 19.71
C ALA A 72 12.68 -4.71 19.86
N SER A 73 13.84 -5.37 20.01
CA SER A 73 15.14 -4.71 20.06
C SER A 73 15.64 -4.23 18.69
N VAL A 74 15.15 -4.83 17.60
CA VAL A 74 15.57 -4.54 16.24
C VAL A 74 14.68 -3.44 15.66
N PHE A 75 15.30 -2.45 15.04
CA PHE A 75 14.58 -1.32 14.46
C PHE A 75 15.12 -0.97 13.07
N VAL A 76 14.26 -0.39 12.24
CA VAL A 76 14.62 0.14 10.93
C VAL A 76 15.18 1.55 11.11
N ASP A 77 16.36 1.82 10.55
CA ASP A 77 16.93 3.18 10.50
C ASP A 77 16.78 3.80 9.11
N SER A 78 16.85 2.99 8.05
CA SER A 78 16.58 3.49 6.71
C SER A 78 15.84 2.47 5.86
N LEU A 79 15.01 3.00 4.94
CA LEU A 79 14.24 2.24 3.97
C LEU A 79 14.37 2.93 2.61
N VAL A 80 14.67 2.16 1.57
CA VAL A 80 14.78 2.67 0.21
C VAL A 80 13.91 1.88 -0.75
N PHE A 81 13.30 2.58 -1.71
CA PHE A 81 12.47 1.99 -2.74
C PHE A 81 12.34 2.92 -3.96
N ASN A 82 11.60 2.48 -4.96
CA ASN A 82 11.43 3.23 -6.19
C ASN A 82 9.98 3.52 -6.50
N SER A 83 9.76 4.66 -7.14
CA SER A 83 8.58 4.92 -7.98
C SER A 83 9.03 5.11 -9.42
N ILE A 84 8.23 4.64 -10.37
CA ILE A 84 8.44 4.94 -11.80
C ILE A 84 8.14 6.41 -12.13
N LEU A 85 7.37 7.10 -11.27
CA LEU A 85 7.05 8.52 -11.46
C LEU A 85 8.25 9.39 -11.12
N SER A 86 8.66 10.22 -12.06
CA SER A 86 9.73 11.22 -11.88
C SER A 86 9.22 12.51 -11.21
N GLY A 87 7.92 12.77 -11.28
CA GLY A 87 7.28 13.94 -10.69
C GLY A 87 7.32 13.98 -9.16
N PRO A 88 6.94 15.09 -8.53
CA PRO A 88 6.89 15.24 -7.10
C PRO A 88 5.86 14.29 -6.48
N LEU A 89 6.22 13.72 -5.32
CA LEU A 89 5.34 12.96 -4.46
C LEU A 89 5.33 13.65 -3.09
N ASN A 90 4.15 13.75 -2.48
CA ASN A 90 4.00 14.22 -1.11
C ASN A 90 3.79 13.02 -0.20
N PHE A 91 4.39 13.06 0.99
CA PHE A 91 4.33 12.00 1.98
C PHE A 91 3.78 12.57 3.29
N SER A 92 2.68 12.01 3.76
CA SER A 92 2.05 12.36 5.03
C SER A 92 2.06 11.17 5.98
N ASN A 93 2.59 11.35 7.19
CA ASN A 93 2.57 10.30 8.20
C ASN A 93 1.16 10.22 8.81
N ASN A 94 0.52 9.08 8.67
CA ASN A 94 -0.83 8.82 9.18
C ASN A 94 -0.83 7.88 10.38
N THR A 95 0.33 7.55 10.94
CA THR A 95 0.43 6.68 12.11
C THR A 95 0.45 7.51 13.39
N PRO A 96 -0.59 7.46 14.23
CA PRO A 96 -0.57 8.15 15.51
C PRO A 96 0.57 7.64 16.40
N GLY A 97 1.44 8.53 16.87
CA GLY A 97 2.45 8.24 17.89
C GLY A 97 3.72 7.52 17.42
N THR A 98 3.89 7.28 16.12
CA THR A 98 5.07 6.59 15.60
C THR A 98 6.03 7.49 14.85
N SER A 99 7.22 6.95 14.68
CA SER A 99 8.42 7.52 14.08
C SER A 99 8.14 8.41 12.87
N THR A 100 8.52 9.66 12.97
CA THR A 100 8.60 10.56 11.84
C THR A 100 9.89 10.25 11.06
N ALA A 101 9.76 9.67 9.87
CA ALA A 101 10.90 9.53 8.98
C ALA A 101 11.19 10.86 8.26
N SER A 102 12.46 11.16 8.06
CA SER A 102 12.90 12.15 7.08
C SER A 102 12.89 11.49 5.70
N ILE A 103 12.26 12.13 4.70
CA ILE A 103 12.07 11.54 3.38
C ILE A 103 12.79 12.34 2.32
N THR A 104 13.55 11.63 1.48
CA THR A 104 14.21 12.19 0.29
C THR A 104 13.63 11.52 -0.95
N LYS A 105 13.15 12.31 -1.93
CA LYS A 105 12.71 11.85 -3.25
C LYS A 105 13.61 12.48 -4.31
N SER A 106 14.21 11.65 -5.16
CA SER A 106 14.95 12.07 -6.36
C SER A 106 14.12 11.76 -7.62
N ALA A 107 14.31 12.53 -8.68
CA ALA A 107 13.72 12.24 -9.98
C ALA A 107 14.31 10.97 -10.62
N THR A 108 15.54 10.65 -10.29
CA THR A 108 16.31 9.50 -10.80
C THR A 108 16.78 8.59 -9.67
N GLN A 109 17.17 7.36 -10.00
CA GLN A 109 17.72 6.40 -9.03
C GLN A 109 19.16 6.75 -8.69
N THR A 110 19.36 7.57 -7.65
CA THR A 110 20.66 8.08 -7.18
C THR A 110 20.87 7.86 -5.69
N LEU A 111 19.86 7.41 -4.94
CA LEU A 111 19.91 7.23 -3.51
C LEU A 111 20.31 5.77 -3.19
N ASP A 112 21.38 5.57 -2.45
CA ASP A 112 21.84 4.24 -2.01
C ASP A 112 21.34 3.85 -0.61
N GLY A 113 20.61 4.75 0.04
CA GLY A 113 20.06 4.55 1.39
C GLY A 113 21.10 4.62 2.51
N GLY A 114 22.29 5.09 2.20
CA GLY A 114 23.45 5.11 3.08
C GLY A 114 24.42 3.95 2.82
N ALA A 115 25.65 4.10 3.29
CA ALA A 115 26.79 3.25 2.96
C ALA A 115 26.63 1.75 3.29
N ASN A 116 25.62 1.39 4.07
CA ASN A 116 25.46 0.04 4.61
C ASN A 116 24.41 -0.82 3.87
N ILE A 117 23.52 -0.24 3.07
CA ILE A 117 22.43 -1.03 2.44
C ILE A 117 22.92 -1.95 1.33
N LYS A 118 23.80 -1.47 0.45
CA LYS A 118 24.41 -2.23 -0.66
C LYS A 118 23.39 -2.93 -1.60
N ALA A 119 22.22 -2.33 -1.77
CA ALA A 119 21.11 -2.87 -2.56
C ALA A 119 20.97 -2.23 -3.94
N GLY A 120 21.96 -1.43 -4.38
CA GLY A 120 21.89 -0.63 -5.60
C GLY A 120 21.33 0.77 -5.34
N LEU A 121 20.80 1.42 -6.39
CA LEU A 121 20.33 2.80 -6.33
C LEU A 121 18.82 2.87 -6.43
N PHE A 122 18.22 3.78 -5.66
CA PHE A 122 16.79 4.04 -5.54
C PHE A 122 16.47 5.51 -5.78
N ASN A 123 15.20 5.86 -5.80
CA ASN A 123 14.78 7.26 -5.92
C ASN A 123 13.94 7.78 -4.76
N ILE A 124 13.66 6.95 -3.76
CA ILE A 124 12.99 7.32 -2.52
C ILE A 124 13.76 6.72 -1.34
N ALA A 125 14.06 7.54 -0.34
CA ALA A 125 14.71 7.11 0.89
C ALA A 125 13.97 7.67 2.11
N PHE A 126 13.68 6.82 3.07
CA PHE A 126 13.15 7.12 4.39
C PHE A 126 14.27 6.93 5.40
N GLN A 127 14.50 7.92 6.26
CA GLN A 127 15.45 7.86 7.36
C GLN A 127 14.67 7.96 8.67
N TYR A 128 14.61 6.87 9.41
CA TYR A 128 13.95 6.80 10.71
C TYR A 128 14.89 7.22 11.83
N PRO A 129 14.37 7.75 12.96
CA PRO A 129 15.19 8.06 14.12
C PRO A 129 15.89 6.82 14.67
N VAL A 130 17.19 6.95 14.96
CA VAL A 130 17.99 5.88 15.59
C VAL A 130 18.07 6.03 17.12
N SER A 131 17.76 7.21 17.65
CA SER A 131 17.69 7.48 19.07
C SER A 131 16.30 7.15 19.62
N ASN A 132 16.25 6.54 20.80
CA ASN A 132 15.00 6.30 21.51
C ASN A 132 14.55 7.53 22.35
N ALA A 133 15.34 8.61 22.35
CA ALA A 133 14.94 9.88 22.95
C ALA A 133 13.75 10.45 22.13
N GLY A 134 12.56 10.43 22.72
CA GLY A 134 11.31 10.83 22.06
C GLY A 134 10.44 9.70 21.54
N GLY A 135 10.84 8.41 21.68
CA GLY A 135 9.96 7.26 21.43
C GLY A 135 9.66 6.96 19.96
N PHE A 136 10.51 7.38 19.02
CA PHE A 136 10.15 7.42 17.59
C PHE A 136 10.94 6.45 16.69
N ARG A 137 11.63 5.46 17.25
CA ARG A 137 12.19 4.37 16.45
C ARG A 137 11.07 3.57 15.80
N PHE A 138 11.31 3.07 14.61
CA PHE A 138 10.42 2.07 14.00
C PHE A 138 10.91 0.66 14.40
N SER A 139 10.49 0.22 15.59
CA SER A 139 10.95 -0.99 16.25
C SER A 139 10.13 -2.22 15.86
N GLY A 140 10.64 -3.41 16.18
CA GLY A 140 9.94 -4.66 15.95
C GLY A 140 8.58 -4.72 16.65
N GLY A 141 7.57 -5.24 15.96
CA GLY A 141 6.18 -5.29 16.38
C GLY A 141 5.34 -4.04 16.04
N GLU A 142 5.97 -2.99 15.50
CA GLU A 142 5.29 -1.75 15.16
C GLU A 142 4.81 -1.73 13.70
N VAL A 143 3.85 -0.83 13.43
CA VAL A 143 3.34 -0.53 12.10
C VAL A 143 3.56 0.95 11.82
N SER A 144 4.11 1.28 10.66
CA SER A 144 4.26 2.66 10.16
C SER A 144 3.39 2.85 8.93
N GLN A 145 2.55 3.89 8.90
CA GLN A 145 1.61 4.13 7.81
C GLN A 145 1.79 5.52 7.22
N TRP A 146 1.81 5.59 5.90
CA TRP A 146 2.03 6.80 5.13
C TRP A 146 0.99 6.93 4.03
N GLU A 147 0.51 8.12 3.81
CA GLU A 147 -0.26 8.50 2.64
C GLU A 147 0.67 9.18 1.64
N ILE A 148 0.70 8.69 0.42
CA ILE A 148 1.56 9.16 -0.66
C ILE A 148 0.66 9.70 -1.76
N THR A 149 0.80 10.98 -2.08
CA THR A 149 0.00 11.61 -3.13
C THR A 149 0.86 12.12 -4.28
N GLY A 150 0.33 12.02 -5.50
CA GLY A 150 1.00 12.49 -6.71
C GLY A 150 0.13 12.32 -7.95
N THR A 151 0.38 13.12 -8.98
CA THR A 151 -0.39 13.05 -10.23
C THR A 151 -0.19 11.70 -10.91
N GLY A 152 -1.28 10.96 -11.10
CA GLY A 152 -1.27 9.64 -11.75
C GLY A 152 -0.63 8.53 -10.90
N LEU A 153 -0.43 8.76 -9.59
CA LEU A 153 0.13 7.76 -8.69
C LEU A 153 -0.84 6.60 -8.51
N THR A 154 -0.29 5.39 -8.56
CA THR A 154 -0.94 4.12 -8.23
C THR A 154 0.03 3.21 -7.49
N ALA A 155 -0.47 2.20 -6.78
CA ALA A 155 0.36 1.20 -6.09
C ALA A 155 1.32 0.48 -7.05
N SER A 156 0.93 0.26 -8.30
CA SER A 156 1.79 -0.36 -9.33
C SER A 156 3.03 0.48 -9.68
N ASN A 157 3.01 1.77 -9.41
CA ASN A 157 4.17 2.63 -9.70
C ASN A 157 5.38 2.33 -8.80
N PHE A 158 5.19 1.56 -7.74
CA PHE A 158 6.25 1.09 -6.86
C PHE A 158 6.88 -0.24 -7.28
N LEU A 159 6.40 -0.85 -8.37
CA LEU A 159 6.98 -2.05 -8.99
C LEU A 159 8.22 -1.73 -9.85
N LYS A 160 9.17 -1.00 -9.28
CA LYS A 160 10.43 -0.65 -9.94
C LYS A 160 11.61 -1.09 -9.09
N VAL A 161 12.47 -1.91 -9.66
CA VAL A 161 13.66 -2.43 -8.98
C VAL A 161 14.80 -1.41 -8.89
N SER A 162 15.76 -1.67 -8.01
CA SER A 162 17.00 -0.89 -7.87
C SER A 162 17.82 -0.91 -9.15
N LEU A 163 18.55 0.18 -9.40
CA LEU A 163 19.57 0.25 -10.42
C LEU A 163 20.89 -0.27 -9.84
N ALA A 164 21.56 -1.15 -10.55
CA ALA A 164 22.84 -1.70 -10.12
C ALA A 164 23.91 -0.61 -9.97
N ASN A 165 24.76 -0.76 -8.96
CA ASN A 165 25.98 0.02 -8.77
C ASN A 165 27.14 -0.91 -8.37
N ALA A 166 28.36 -0.37 -8.31
CA ALA A 166 29.57 -1.16 -8.04
C ALA A 166 29.61 -1.80 -6.63
N ASN A 167 28.79 -1.29 -5.69
CA ASN A 167 28.77 -1.75 -4.29
C ASN A 167 27.59 -2.68 -3.98
N MET A 168 26.77 -3.04 -5.00
CA MET A 168 25.57 -3.84 -4.82
C MET A 168 25.90 -5.30 -4.57
N PHE A 169 25.25 -5.90 -3.58
CA PHE A 169 25.31 -7.34 -3.28
C PHE A 169 24.00 -8.00 -3.70
N GLY A 170 24.09 -8.93 -4.65
CA GLY A 170 22.89 -9.62 -5.16
C GLY A 170 21.93 -8.68 -5.92
N GLY A 171 20.65 -8.94 -5.84
CA GLY A 171 19.59 -8.13 -6.45
C GLY A 171 19.30 -8.44 -7.92
N PRO A 172 18.51 -7.60 -8.62
CA PRO A 172 17.97 -6.31 -8.16
C PRO A 172 16.90 -6.45 -7.06
N TYR A 173 16.63 -5.37 -6.32
CA TYR A 173 15.66 -5.34 -5.23
C TYR A 173 14.54 -4.33 -5.52
N TYR A 174 13.29 -4.66 -5.18
CA TYR A 174 12.19 -3.69 -5.16
C TYR A 174 12.36 -2.68 -4.04
N MET A 175 12.76 -3.17 -2.87
CA MET A 175 12.95 -2.39 -1.66
C MET A 175 14.12 -2.96 -0.86
N ALA A 176 14.79 -2.10 -0.09
CA ALA A 176 15.81 -2.51 0.87
C ALA A 176 15.74 -1.66 2.14
N ALA A 177 16.13 -2.23 3.27
CA ALA A 177 16.18 -1.54 4.55
C ALA A 177 17.47 -1.86 5.29
N HIS A 178 18.03 -0.87 5.98
CA HIS A 178 19.04 -1.08 6.99
C HIS A 178 18.36 -1.19 8.36
N VAL A 179 18.78 -2.17 9.14
CA VAL A 179 18.24 -2.48 10.46
C VAL A 179 19.35 -2.54 11.49
N GLN A 180 19.04 -2.11 12.70
CA GLN A 180 19.97 -2.05 13.83
C GLN A 180 19.36 -2.72 15.06
N GLY A 181 20.16 -2.89 16.11
CA GLY A 181 19.71 -3.50 17.35
C GLY A 181 19.62 -5.02 17.28
N ILE A 182 20.27 -5.66 16.30
CA ILE A 182 20.37 -7.12 16.20
C ILE A 182 21.28 -7.62 17.33
N PRO A 183 20.81 -8.54 18.21
CA PRO A 183 21.65 -9.07 19.29
C PRO A 183 22.89 -9.80 18.73
N ALA A 184 24.09 -9.44 19.22
CA ALA A 184 25.34 -10.05 18.82
C ALA A 184 25.72 -11.21 19.75
N LEU A 185 26.38 -12.24 19.21
CA LEU A 185 27.03 -13.30 19.99
C LEU A 185 28.19 -12.67 20.82
N GLY A 186 28.09 -12.71 22.13
CA GLY A 186 29.09 -12.09 23.03
C GLY A 186 28.62 -10.78 23.67
N GLY A 187 27.39 -10.34 23.41
CA GLY A 187 26.80 -9.13 23.96
C GLY A 187 26.90 -7.93 23.04
N GLY A 188 26.08 -6.92 23.31
CA GLY A 188 25.93 -5.75 22.44
C GLY A 188 24.99 -5.99 21.27
N THR A 189 24.98 -5.05 20.30
CA THR A 189 24.11 -5.09 19.12
C THR A 189 24.90 -4.77 17.86
N THR A 190 24.43 -5.34 16.76
CA THR A 190 24.93 -5.11 15.40
C THR A 190 23.84 -4.60 14.49
N GLY A 191 24.13 -4.48 13.20
CA GLY A 191 23.19 -4.12 12.16
C GLY A 191 23.33 -5.01 10.93
N GLY A 192 22.34 -4.90 10.05
CA GLY A 192 22.32 -5.60 8.78
C GLY A 192 21.39 -4.93 7.79
N SER A 193 21.46 -5.36 6.56
CA SER A 193 20.56 -4.90 5.51
C SER A 193 19.72 -6.05 4.98
N ILE A 194 18.42 -5.79 4.81
CA ILE A 194 17.44 -6.74 4.31
C ILE A 194 16.79 -6.21 3.04
N GLY A 195 16.31 -7.11 2.19
CA GLY A 195 15.72 -6.73 0.90
C GLY A 195 14.52 -7.57 0.50
N ALA A 196 13.72 -6.98 -0.38
CA ALA A 196 12.65 -7.61 -1.11
C ALA A 196 13.06 -7.79 -2.57
N GLU A 197 13.36 -9.03 -2.96
CA GLU A 197 13.71 -9.38 -4.34
C GLU A 197 12.48 -9.52 -5.23
N PRO A 198 12.61 -9.30 -6.57
CA PRO A 198 11.58 -9.66 -7.54
C PRO A 198 11.55 -11.19 -7.70
N ARG A 199 11.09 -11.88 -6.69
CA ARG A 199 10.65 -13.26 -6.87
C ARG A 199 9.27 -13.22 -7.50
N LEU A 200 9.03 -14.08 -8.50
CA LEU A 200 7.66 -14.41 -8.93
C LEU A 200 6.85 -14.63 -7.64
N PRO A 201 5.71 -13.95 -7.47
CA PRO A 201 4.92 -14.13 -6.28
C PRO A 201 4.72 -15.62 -6.08
N PRO A 202 5.08 -16.22 -4.94
CA PRO A 202 4.60 -17.54 -4.64
C PRO A 202 3.08 -17.44 -4.72
N ALA A 203 2.42 -18.36 -5.41
CA ALA A 203 0.96 -18.43 -5.49
C ALA A 203 0.29 -18.34 -4.09
N ALA A 204 1.06 -18.61 -3.02
CA ALA A 204 0.70 -18.41 -1.62
C ALA A 204 0.45 -16.94 -1.23
N PHE A 205 1.19 -15.95 -1.78
CA PHE A 205 0.93 -14.54 -1.43
C PHE A 205 -0.35 -14.01 -2.08
N ALA A 206 -0.72 -14.51 -3.26
CA ALA A 206 -2.02 -14.23 -3.86
C ALA A 206 -3.18 -14.79 -2.99
N ALA A 207 -2.97 -15.90 -2.29
CA ALA A 207 -3.96 -16.45 -1.36
C ALA A 207 -4.11 -15.62 -0.08
N PHE A 208 -3.04 -15.03 0.46
CA PHE A 208 -3.14 -14.11 1.63
C PHE A 208 -3.78 -12.78 1.25
N ALA A 209 -3.52 -12.24 0.06
CA ALA A 209 -4.21 -11.06 -0.43
C ALA A 209 -5.70 -11.31 -0.72
N SER A 210 -6.07 -12.56 -1.07
CA SER A 210 -7.47 -12.91 -1.35
C SER A 210 -8.29 -13.28 -0.11
N THR A 211 -7.64 -13.72 0.97
CA THR A 211 -8.35 -14.06 2.24
C THR A 211 -8.51 -12.85 3.17
N ALA A 212 -7.74 -11.78 2.98
CA ALA A 212 -7.97 -10.48 3.60
C ALA A 212 -8.89 -9.57 2.76
N ALA A 213 -9.70 -10.14 1.85
CA ALA A 213 -10.87 -9.44 1.34
C ALA A 213 -11.86 -9.30 2.49
N ILE A 214 -11.56 -8.42 3.44
CA ILE A 214 -12.57 -7.74 4.25
C ILE A 214 -13.51 -7.18 3.20
N ALA A 215 -14.73 -7.72 3.16
CA ALA A 215 -15.77 -7.24 2.27
C ALA A 215 -15.75 -5.72 2.34
N ALA A 216 -15.39 -5.07 1.24
CA ALA A 216 -15.28 -3.62 1.20
C ALA A 216 -16.59 -3.09 1.77
N ILE A 217 -16.53 -2.41 2.91
CA ILE A 217 -17.71 -1.75 3.51
C ILE A 217 -18.22 -0.82 2.41
N PRO A 218 -19.43 -1.06 1.86
CA PRO A 218 -19.91 -0.23 0.77
C PRO A 218 -19.92 1.21 1.22
N LYS A 219 -19.32 2.11 0.41
CA LYS A 219 -19.31 3.54 0.73
C LYS A 219 -20.73 4.03 0.99
N PRO A 220 -20.95 5.00 1.90
CA PRO A 220 -22.27 5.52 2.26
C PRO A 220 -23.12 5.90 1.04
N GLU A 221 -22.48 6.32 -0.04
CA GLU A 221 -23.11 6.67 -1.33
C GLU A 221 -23.86 5.48 -1.97
N ILE A 222 -23.39 4.24 -1.77
CA ILE A 222 -24.05 3.03 -2.29
C ILE A 222 -25.37 2.77 -1.54
N TYR A 223 -25.40 3.01 -0.24
CA TYR A 223 -26.62 2.90 0.55
C TYR A 223 -27.62 4.00 0.19
N ALA A 224 -27.14 5.22 -0.06
CA ALA A 224 -27.98 6.33 -0.53
C ALA A 224 -28.60 6.02 -1.90
N ALA A 225 -27.85 5.48 -2.84
CA ALA A 225 -28.35 5.06 -4.15
C ALA A 225 -29.38 3.91 -4.05
N LEU A 226 -29.14 2.92 -3.17
CA LEU A 226 -30.06 1.83 -2.93
C LEU A 226 -31.38 2.31 -2.32
N LEU A 227 -31.31 3.19 -1.33
CA LEU A 227 -32.48 3.78 -0.68
C LEU A 227 -33.30 4.66 -1.67
N ALA A 228 -32.61 5.45 -2.51
CA ALA A 228 -33.28 6.22 -3.55
C ALA A 228 -33.99 5.33 -4.58
N GLY A 229 -33.34 4.22 -4.99
CA GLY A 229 -33.93 3.23 -5.89
C GLY A 229 -35.20 2.55 -5.30
N LEU A 230 -35.12 2.12 -4.04
CA LEU A 230 -36.24 1.52 -3.33
C LEU A 230 -37.39 2.53 -3.11
N GLY A 231 -37.06 3.78 -2.79
CA GLY A 231 -38.05 4.86 -2.66
C GLY A 231 -38.80 5.12 -3.97
N LEU A 232 -38.10 5.12 -5.10
CA LEU A 232 -38.69 5.31 -6.42
C LEU A 232 -39.67 4.15 -6.80
N LEU A 233 -39.26 2.92 -6.52
CA LEU A 233 -40.06 1.73 -6.74
C LEU A 233 -41.31 1.74 -5.87
N GLY A 234 -41.21 2.12 -4.60
CA GLY A 234 -42.36 2.29 -3.69
C GLY A 234 -43.36 3.36 -4.17
N PHE A 235 -42.84 4.50 -4.65
CA PHE A 235 -43.64 5.58 -5.19
C PHE A 235 -44.41 5.16 -6.46
N VAL A 236 -43.75 4.46 -7.39
CA VAL A 236 -44.39 3.95 -8.62
C VAL A 236 -45.47 2.91 -8.30
N ALA A 237 -45.18 2.02 -7.32
CA ALA A 237 -46.15 1.01 -6.89
C ALA A 237 -47.40 1.64 -6.23
N SER A 238 -47.21 2.68 -5.40
CA SER A 238 -48.34 3.38 -4.74
C SER A 238 -49.24 4.13 -5.72
N ARG A 239 -48.67 4.76 -6.76
CA ARG A 239 -49.42 5.44 -7.82
C ARG A 239 -50.28 4.46 -8.65
N ARG A 240 -49.78 3.25 -8.89
CA ARG A 240 -50.58 2.21 -9.62
C ARG A 240 -51.79 1.77 -8.85
N LYS A 241 -51.74 1.69 -7.52
CA LYS A 241 -52.91 1.34 -6.69
C LYS A 241 -53.98 2.42 -6.69
N GLN A 242 -53.61 3.70 -6.81
CA GLN A 242 -54.57 4.81 -6.87
C GLN A 242 -55.28 4.96 -8.23
N GLN A 243 -54.77 4.37 -9.30
CA GLN A 243 -55.38 4.41 -10.64
C GLN A 243 -56.32 3.23 -10.92
N SER A 244 -56.41 2.25 -10.02
CA SER A 244 -57.25 1.05 -10.13
C SER A 244 -58.40 1.02 -9.11
N ALA A 245 -58.62 2.11 -8.40
CA ALA A 245 -59.80 2.39 -7.57
C ALA A 245 -60.62 3.51 -8.19
#